data_12efa1ed61b35857907087e98ab29b3e
#
_entry.id   12efa1ed61b35857907087e98ab29b3e
#
_cell.length_a   1.000
_cell.length_b   1.000
_cell.length_c   1.000
_cell.angle_alpha   90.00
_cell.angle_beta   90.00
_cell.angle_gamma   90.00
#
_symmetry.space_group_name_H-M   'P 1'
#
loop_
_entity.id
_entity.type
_entity.pdbx_description
1 polymer ?
#
loop_
_entity_poly.entity_id
_entity_poly.type
_entity_poly.pdbx_seq_one_letter_code
_entity_poly.pdbx_strand_id
1 'polypeptide(L)'
;MLDPKGVVRGTGLRGTELGRYAEAPPRWALPLVVFAGLAARLWQYLGNASFWIDELALVDDVLHIPLRALLVRPLPLDQIAPPAFLAALKASSVWLGAGEPALRLFPFACALASVVLFAALARRVLPPWTAVFAAAIFALLPLLISWSASVKQYSTDVAVSIAVILAALRLLAPGCRARDRIAAAAIGAAAPWLSHTAAFTVAGCGAALAAIAVVAPVGGDRRRRTVAALATVVLVWGASAGAAVALSRSLLTESTRDYMARFWEPSLPGPEILALLVLGGFLLARRGPRTASVLLAPVVLTLAAAAAHVYPFSGRSVLFLVPVFLLAAAEAGGLLVTGIAALRVPRPAAAALVVVPLLVAFAGNLPVYEREEMRPLLGRLAERVREGDVLYVYYGAARAFRFYAPRAGIPLSRAALGRCHRGDPRAYLREIDAFRGSPRLWVVVAHPAARLREVPGLLGYLGSIGAGRERIAETGAFAELYDLSDPVRLASATAEDFPVVTPAPDSSGYDCAHGPIARAPWE
;
A
#
# COMPACT_ATOMS: atom_id res chain seq x y z
N MET A 1 56.88 32.94 -15.80
CA MET A 1 57.37 32.21 -16.99
C MET A 1 56.19 31.40 -17.53
N LEU A 2 55.59 31.82 -18.59
CA LEU A 2 54.46 31.12 -19.22
C LEU A 2 55.00 30.06 -20.18
N ASP A 3 54.55 28.80 -19.98
CA ASP A 3 54.81 27.72 -20.90
C ASP A 3 53.98 27.93 -22.17
N PRO A 4 54.53 27.72 -23.39
CA PRO A 4 53.85 28.04 -24.66
C PRO A 4 52.64 27.22 -25.01
N LYS A 5 52.12 26.35 -24.14
CA LYS A 5 50.96 25.48 -24.37
C LYS A 5 49.70 25.82 -23.58
N GLY A 6 49.66 26.95 -22.86
CA GLY A 6 48.44 27.52 -22.35
C GLY A 6 47.62 26.67 -21.35
N VAL A 7 48.25 25.70 -20.65
CA VAL A 7 47.55 24.86 -19.65
C VAL A 7 47.74 25.47 -18.27
N VAL A 8 46.71 26.15 -17.80
CA VAL A 8 46.60 26.57 -16.40
C VAL A 8 46.53 25.33 -15.54
N ARG A 9 47.62 24.99 -14.85
CA ARG A 9 47.61 24.01 -13.75
C ARG A 9 46.86 24.62 -12.56
N GLY A 10 45.54 24.48 -12.58
CA GLY A 10 44.75 24.69 -11.36
C GLY A 10 45.21 23.75 -10.28
N THR A 11 45.44 24.27 -9.10
CA THR A 11 45.64 23.54 -7.84
C THR A 11 44.32 22.86 -7.45
N GLY A 12 43.91 21.89 -8.27
CA GLY A 12 42.79 21.00 -7.97
C GLY A 12 43.24 20.03 -6.87
N LEU A 13 42.58 20.07 -5.74
CA LEU A 13 42.61 19.01 -4.75
C LEU A 13 42.58 17.68 -5.50
N ARG A 14 43.62 16.88 -5.32
CA ARG A 14 43.83 15.60 -6.00
C ARG A 14 42.63 14.69 -5.77
N GLY A 15 41.73 14.62 -6.73
CA GLY A 15 40.60 13.69 -6.80
C GLY A 15 41.01 12.22 -6.98
N THR A 16 42.22 11.82 -6.53
CA THR A 16 42.80 10.53 -6.82
C THR A 16 42.87 9.57 -5.62
N GLU A 17 42.54 10.02 -4.42
CA GLU A 17 42.55 9.10 -3.25
C GLU A 17 41.15 8.69 -2.78
N LEU A 18 40.12 9.44 -3.01
CA LEU A 18 38.71 9.07 -2.70
C LEU A 18 38.15 7.95 -3.61
N GLY A 19 38.76 7.76 -4.79
CA GLY A 19 38.31 6.77 -5.78
C GLY A 19 38.93 5.37 -5.67
N ARG A 20 40.03 5.21 -4.95
CA ARG A 20 40.84 3.97 -4.99
C ARG A 20 40.48 2.90 -3.96
N TYR A 21 39.56 3.13 -3.01
CA TYR A 21 39.29 2.18 -1.92
C TYR A 21 37.81 1.80 -1.73
N ALA A 22 36.95 2.04 -2.69
CA ALA A 22 35.63 1.43 -2.65
C ALA A 22 35.69 0.06 -3.36
N GLU A 23 36.07 -0.99 -2.61
CA GLU A 23 35.89 -2.35 -3.11
C GLU A 23 34.43 -2.50 -3.57
N ALA A 24 34.26 -3.02 -4.80
CA ALA A 24 32.93 -3.32 -5.31
C ALA A 24 32.28 -4.38 -4.40
N PRO A 25 30.96 -4.30 -4.17
CA PRO A 25 30.30 -5.34 -3.41
C PRO A 25 30.56 -6.71 -4.05
N PRO A 26 30.70 -7.76 -3.23
CA PRO A 26 30.85 -9.10 -3.77
C PRO A 26 29.65 -9.43 -4.69
N ARG A 27 29.90 -10.15 -5.76
CA ARG A 27 28.90 -10.44 -6.81
C ARG A 27 27.63 -11.11 -6.29
N TRP A 28 27.74 -11.80 -5.17
CA TRP A 28 26.61 -12.47 -4.50
C TRP A 28 25.75 -11.53 -3.61
N ALA A 29 26.23 -10.35 -3.23
CA ALA A 29 25.55 -9.48 -2.27
C ALA A 29 24.14 -9.06 -2.74
N LEU A 30 24.01 -8.54 -3.94
CA LEU A 30 22.71 -8.13 -4.44
C LEU A 30 21.78 -9.32 -4.75
N PRO A 31 22.22 -10.43 -5.38
CA PRO A 31 21.41 -11.65 -5.47
C PRO A 31 20.91 -12.18 -4.13
N LEU A 32 21.74 -12.14 -3.08
CA LEU A 32 21.34 -12.55 -1.73
C LEU A 32 20.23 -11.66 -1.17
N VAL A 33 20.35 -10.34 -1.33
CA VAL A 33 19.32 -9.37 -0.92
C VAL A 33 18.02 -9.62 -1.67
N VAL A 34 18.07 -9.82 -2.98
CA VAL A 34 16.89 -10.15 -3.79
C VAL A 34 16.26 -11.44 -3.30
N PHE A 35 17.04 -12.49 -3.10
CA PHE A 35 16.55 -13.77 -2.57
C PHE A 35 15.86 -13.60 -1.21
N ALA A 36 16.48 -12.88 -0.28
CA ALA A 36 15.89 -12.60 1.04
C ALA A 36 14.53 -11.86 0.92
N GLY A 37 14.45 -10.87 0.02
CA GLY A 37 13.21 -10.14 -0.23
C GLY A 37 12.11 -10.98 -0.86
N LEU A 38 12.46 -11.89 -1.78
CA LEU A 38 11.53 -12.86 -2.37
C LEU A 38 11.06 -13.88 -1.32
N ALA A 39 11.99 -14.40 -0.50
CA ALA A 39 11.68 -15.34 0.58
C ALA A 39 10.76 -14.73 1.64
N ALA A 40 11.00 -13.47 2.04
CA ALA A 40 10.15 -12.76 3.01
C ALA A 40 8.71 -12.58 2.49
N ARG A 41 8.53 -12.26 1.20
CA ARG A 41 7.19 -12.15 0.58
C ARG A 41 6.52 -13.49 0.41
N LEU A 42 7.28 -14.52 0.05
CA LEU A 42 6.77 -15.89 -0.02
C LEU A 42 6.31 -16.36 1.36
N TRP A 43 7.09 -16.10 2.41
CA TRP A 43 6.70 -16.38 3.79
C TRP A 43 5.39 -15.70 4.18
N GLN A 44 5.26 -14.39 3.85
CA GLN A 44 4.03 -13.64 4.10
C GLN A 44 2.83 -14.22 3.35
N TYR A 45 3.01 -14.63 2.09
CA TYR A 45 1.96 -15.25 1.28
C TYR A 45 1.54 -16.62 1.80
N LEU A 46 2.51 -17.47 2.16
CA LEU A 46 2.27 -18.80 2.73
C LEU A 46 1.63 -18.76 4.13
N GLY A 47 1.81 -17.67 4.87
CA GLY A 47 1.11 -17.43 6.12
C GLY A 47 -0.41 -17.38 5.98
N ASN A 48 -0.91 -17.22 4.76
CA ASN A 48 -2.31 -17.36 4.36
C ASN A 48 -3.31 -16.77 5.37
N ALA A 49 -3.09 -15.51 5.78
CA ALA A 49 -3.97 -14.80 6.71
C ALA A 49 -5.40 -14.73 6.17
N SER A 50 -6.40 -14.63 7.04
CA SER A 50 -7.78 -14.36 6.64
C SER A 50 -7.89 -13.06 5.84
N PHE A 51 -8.88 -12.93 4.97
CA PHE A 51 -9.19 -11.64 4.36
C PHE A 51 -9.67 -10.66 5.44
N TRP A 52 -9.11 -9.46 5.43
CA TRP A 52 -9.59 -8.39 6.28
C TRP A 52 -10.68 -7.55 5.58
N ILE A 53 -11.33 -6.67 6.31
CA ILE A 53 -12.55 -5.98 5.88
C ILE A 53 -12.45 -5.28 4.51
N ASP A 54 -11.33 -4.59 4.24
CA ASP A 54 -11.13 -3.90 2.95
C ASP A 54 -10.87 -4.89 1.79
N GLU A 55 -10.21 -6.02 2.05
CA GLU A 55 -10.05 -7.07 1.03
C GLU A 55 -11.39 -7.69 0.71
N LEU A 56 -12.19 -8.02 1.73
CA LEU A 56 -13.51 -8.61 1.55
C LEU A 56 -14.45 -7.73 0.73
N ALA A 57 -14.36 -6.39 0.89
CA ALA A 57 -15.14 -5.48 0.06
C ALA A 57 -14.88 -5.68 -1.44
N LEU A 58 -13.60 -5.83 -1.83
CA LEU A 58 -13.22 -6.06 -3.21
C LEU A 58 -13.43 -7.52 -3.65
N VAL A 59 -13.20 -8.47 -2.75
CA VAL A 59 -13.40 -9.91 -2.97
C VAL A 59 -14.86 -10.19 -3.29
N ASP A 60 -15.79 -9.63 -2.52
CA ASP A 60 -17.24 -9.79 -2.76
C ASP A 60 -17.62 -9.30 -4.16
N ASP A 61 -17.13 -8.13 -4.58
CA ASP A 61 -17.36 -7.59 -5.92
C ASP A 61 -16.80 -8.51 -7.01
N VAL A 62 -15.53 -8.96 -6.84
CA VAL A 62 -14.87 -9.85 -7.80
C VAL A 62 -15.59 -11.19 -7.93
N LEU A 63 -16.11 -11.75 -6.84
CA LEU A 63 -16.78 -13.06 -6.87
C LEU A 63 -18.18 -12.98 -7.50
N HIS A 64 -18.97 -11.97 -7.18
CA HIS A 64 -20.38 -11.92 -7.51
C HIS A 64 -20.71 -11.10 -8.75
N ILE A 65 -19.92 -10.07 -9.10
CA ILE A 65 -20.18 -9.21 -10.25
C ILE A 65 -19.60 -9.84 -11.53
N PRO A 66 -20.36 -9.92 -12.64
CA PRO A 66 -19.84 -10.35 -13.94
C PRO A 66 -18.71 -9.43 -14.43
N LEU A 67 -17.67 -10.00 -15.08
CA LEU A 67 -16.46 -9.27 -15.52
C LEU A 67 -16.79 -7.96 -16.26
N ARG A 68 -17.75 -8.00 -17.22
CA ARG A 68 -18.11 -6.80 -17.98
C ARG A 68 -18.62 -5.67 -17.08
N ALA A 69 -19.46 -5.99 -16.10
CA ALA A 69 -20.00 -5.00 -15.17
C ALA A 69 -18.91 -4.49 -14.22
N LEU A 70 -18.04 -5.39 -13.74
CA LEU A 70 -16.90 -5.09 -12.87
C LEU A 70 -15.95 -4.05 -13.50
N LEU A 71 -15.80 -4.03 -14.82
CA LEU A 71 -14.89 -3.15 -15.54
C LEU A 71 -15.48 -1.77 -15.90
N VAL A 72 -16.83 -1.64 -15.97
CA VAL A 72 -17.48 -0.43 -16.52
C VAL A 72 -18.52 0.21 -15.59
N ARG A 73 -18.72 -0.34 -14.40
CA ARG A 73 -19.65 0.22 -13.39
C ARG A 73 -18.92 0.60 -12.12
N PRO A 74 -19.42 1.60 -11.37
CA PRO A 74 -18.94 1.85 -10.02
C PRO A 74 -19.01 0.58 -9.19
N LEU A 75 -17.97 0.34 -8.40
CA LEU A 75 -17.96 -0.77 -7.46
C LEU A 75 -18.82 -0.41 -6.26
N PRO A 76 -19.65 -1.32 -5.78
CA PRO A 76 -20.32 -1.19 -4.49
C PRO A 76 -19.27 -0.96 -3.38
N LEU A 77 -19.70 -0.44 -2.25
CA LEU A 77 -18.85 -0.34 -1.05
C LEU A 77 -17.66 0.62 -1.21
N ASP A 78 -17.82 1.61 -2.10
CA ASP A 78 -16.83 2.70 -2.30
C ASP A 78 -15.42 2.22 -2.66
N GLN A 79 -15.32 1.05 -3.31
CA GLN A 79 -14.03 0.54 -3.77
C GLN A 79 -13.64 1.17 -5.11
N ILE A 80 -12.35 1.42 -5.27
CA ILE A 80 -11.75 1.85 -6.53
C ILE A 80 -10.60 0.92 -6.84
N ALA A 81 -10.66 0.26 -7.99
CA ALA A 81 -9.57 -0.58 -8.45
C ALA A 81 -9.40 -0.51 -9.98
N PRO A 82 -8.17 -0.60 -10.50
CA PRO A 82 -7.89 -0.52 -11.92
C PRO A 82 -8.54 -1.67 -12.69
N PRO A 83 -9.07 -1.43 -13.91
CA PRO A 83 -9.81 -2.45 -14.66
C PRO A 83 -9.01 -3.71 -14.95
N ALA A 84 -7.74 -3.60 -15.37
CA ALA A 84 -6.92 -4.78 -15.65
C ALA A 84 -6.52 -5.53 -14.36
N PHE A 85 -6.39 -4.84 -13.22
CA PHE A 85 -6.22 -5.47 -11.92
C PHE A 85 -7.47 -6.29 -11.55
N LEU A 86 -8.66 -5.73 -11.71
CA LEU A 86 -9.94 -6.43 -11.48
C LEU A 86 -10.08 -7.65 -12.39
N ALA A 87 -9.72 -7.51 -13.67
CA ALA A 87 -9.74 -8.63 -14.61
C ALA A 87 -8.79 -9.75 -14.20
N ALA A 88 -7.59 -9.42 -13.70
CA ALA A 88 -6.64 -10.40 -13.18
C ALA A 88 -7.16 -11.12 -11.94
N LEU A 89 -7.78 -10.41 -10.99
CA LEU A 89 -8.41 -11.02 -9.83
C LEU A 89 -9.58 -11.92 -10.23
N LYS A 90 -10.44 -11.48 -11.17
CA LYS A 90 -11.55 -12.29 -11.68
C LYS A 90 -11.05 -13.55 -12.37
N ALA A 91 -10.00 -13.45 -13.18
CA ALA A 91 -9.37 -14.61 -13.79
C ALA A 91 -8.83 -15.58 -12.73
N SER A 92 -8.13 -15.07 -11.71
CA SER A 92 -7.65 -15.89 -10.59
C SER A 92 -8.81 -16.61 -9.88
N SER A 93 -9.92 -15.92 -9.64
CA SER A 93 -11.09 -16.51 -8.99
C SER A 93 -11.74 -17.64 -9.80
N VAL A 94 -11.78 -17.49 -11.13
CA VAL A 94 -12.39 -18.49 -12.04
C VAL A 94 -11.50 -19.73 -12.19
N TRP A 95 -10.17 -19.54 -12.30
CA TRP A 95 -9.26 -20.63 -12.61
C TRP A 95 -8.68 -21.31 -11.37
N LEU A 96 -8.52 -20.58 -10.27
CA LEU A 96 -7.85 -21.07 -9.06
C LEU A 96 -8.77 -21.12 -7.83
N GLY A 97 -9.98 -20.60 -7.95
CA GLY A 97 -10.97 -20.60 -6.89
C GLY A 97 -11.04 -19.30 -6.07
N ALA A 98 -11.97 -19.26 -5.11
CA ALA A 98 -12.33 -18.09 -4.33
C ALA A 98 -11.56 -17.96 -2.99
N GLY A 99 -10.49 -18.73 -2.83
CA GLY A 99 -9.68 -18.71 -1.61
C GLY A 99 -8.64 -17.57 -1.59
N GLU A 100 -8.13 -17.29 -0.40
CA GLU A 100 -7.15 -16.23 -0.16
C GLU A 100 -5.89 -16.36 -1.05
N PRO A 101 -5.27 -17.57 -1.19
CA PRO A 101 -4.09 -17.70 -2.04
C PRO A 101 -4.38 -17.39 -3.51
N ALA A 102 -5.53 -17.84 -4.02
CA ALA A 102 -5.92 -17.62 -5.41
C ALA A 102 -6.06 -16.14 -5.74
N LEU A 103 -6.80 -15.39 -4.91
CA LEU A 103 -7.07 -13.97 -5.14
C LEU A 103 -5.85 -13.09 -4.85
N ARG A 104 -4.94 -13.51 -3.97
CA ARG A 104 -3.68 -12.80 -3.68
C ARG A 104 -2.57 -13.11 -4.67
N LEU A 105 -2.72 -14.09 -5.56
CA LEU A 105 -1.65 -14.53 -6.46
C LEU A 105 -1.14 -13.41 -7.38
N PHE A 106 -2.04 -12.65 -8.00
CA PHE A 106 -1.64 -11.57 -8.90
C PHE A 106 -0.89 -10.43 -8.19
N PRO A 107 -1.42 -9.82 -7.11
CA PRO A 107 -0.66 -8.81 -6.36
C PRO A 107 0.64 -9.38 -5.76
N PHE A 108 0.68 -10.64 -5.36
CA PHE A 108 1.89 -11.32 -4.89
C PHE A 108 2.95 -11.42 -6.01
N ALA A 109 2.56 -11.84 -7.22
CA ALA A 109 3.47 -11.87 -8.36
C ALA A 109 4.04 -10.48 -8.67
N CYS A 110 3.22 -9.42 -8.59
CA CYS A 110 3.67 -8.05 -8.72
C CYS A 110 4.66 -7.65 -7.60
N ALA A 111 4.41 -8.10 -6.36
CA ALA A 111 5.32 -7.86 -5.24
C ALA A 111 6.68 -8.53 -5.45
N LEU A 112 6.72 -9.76 -5.95
CA LEU A 112 7.97 -10.43 -6.31
C LEU A 112 8.70 -9.69 -7.45
N ALA A 113 7.98 -9.33 -8.50
CA ALA A 113 8.52 -8.57 -9.62
C ALA A 113 9.11 -7.23 -9.15
N SER A 114 8.46 -6.54 -8.21
CA SER A 114 8.93 -5.25 -7.68
C SER A 114 10.32 -5.33 -7.04
N VAL A 115 10.65 -6.44 -6.35
CA VAL A 115 11.98 -6.66 -5.74
C VAL A 115 13.07 -6.72 -6.82
N VAL A 116 12.82 -7.50 -7.87
CA VAL A 116 13.77 -7.67 -8.98
C VAL A 116 13.93 -6.37 -9.76
N LEU A 117 12.81 -5.72 -10.08
CA LEU A 117 12.80 -4.45 -10.80
C LEU A 117 13.47 -3.33 -10.00
N PHE A 118 13.25 -3.27 -8.67
CA PHE A 118 13.91 -2.27 -7.83
C PHE A 118 15.42 -2.49 -7.74
N ALA A 119 15.88 -3.73 -7.60
CA ALA A 119 17.30 -4.06 -7.63
C ALA A 119 17.95 -3.64 -8.97
N ALA A 120 17.27 -3.83 -10.10
CA ALA A 120 17.71 -3.37 -11.41
C ALA A 120 17.74 -1.83 -11.49
N LEU A 121 16.73 -1.13 -10.93
CA LEU A 121 16.64 0.32 -10.90
C LEU A 121 17.76 0.91 -10.01
N ALA A 122 17.94 0.38 -8.80
CA ALA A 122 18.98 0.83 -7.87
C ALA A 122 20.38 0.71 -8.49
N ARG A 123 20.70 -0.42 -9.12
CA ARG A 123 21.97 -0.62 -9.84
C ARG A 123 22.21 0.37 -10.97
N ARG A 124 21.14 0.85 -11.59
CA ARG A 124 21.23 1.81 -12.70
C ARG A 124 21.47 3.23 -12.25
N VAL A 125 20.98 3.58 -11.05
CA VAL A 125 20.92 4.95 -10.54
C VAL A 125 22.01 5.24 -9.52
N LEU A 126 22.33 4.26 -8.67
CA LEU A 126 23.19 4.43 -7.49
C LEU A 126 24.57 3.77 -7.65
N PRO A 127 25.58 4.21 -6.86
CA PRO A 127 26.83 3.48 -6.73
C PRO A 127 26.62 2.06 -6.24
N PRO A 128 27.55 1.13 -6.52
CA PRO A 128 27.34 -0.29 -6.28
C PRO A 128 26.92 -0.67 -4.86
N TRP A 129 27.62 -0.17 -3.81
CA TRP A 129 27.25 -0.44 -2.42
C TRP A 129 25.95 0.24 -2.00
N THR A 130 25.74 1.47 -2.44
CA THR A 130 24.51 2.22 -2.17
C THR A 130 23.30 1.52 -2.81
N ALA A 131 23.50 0.93 -3.99
CA ALA A 131 22.45 0.15 -4.67
C ALA A 131 22.10 -1.14 -3.91
N VAL A 132 23.09 -1.88 -3.39
CA VAL A 132 22.85 -3.06 -2.54
C VAL A 132 22.10 -2.67 -1.29
N PHE A 133 22.49 -1.56 -0.67
CA PHE A 133 21.87 -1.05 0.53
C PHE A 133 20.41 -0.61 0.30
N ALA A 134 20.16 0.20 -0.73
CA ALA A 134 18.81 0.59 -1.12
C ALA A 134 17.92 -0.64 -1.40
N ALA A 135 18.48 -1.63 -2.13
CA ALA A 135 17.79 -2.88 -2.41
C ALA A 135 17.47 -3.67 -1.14
N ALA A 136 18.37 -3.68 -0.14
CA ALA A 136 18.14 -4.37 1.14
C ALA A 136 16.99 -3.72 1.92
N ILE A 137 16.96 -2.39 2.00
CA ILE A 137 15.84 -1.68 2.64
C ILE A 137 14.54 -2.00 1.92
N PHE A 138 14.48 -1.89 0.59
CA PHE A 138 13.27 -2.19 -0.19
C PHE A 138 12.82 -3.64 -0.03
N ALA A 139 13.76 -4.58 -0.07
CA ALA A 139 13.51 -6.01 0.03
C ALA A 139 12.89 -6.39 1.39
N LEU A 140 13.37 -5.77 2.47
CA LEU A 140 13.04 -6.13 3.85
C LEU A 140 12.11 -5.12 4.53
N LEU A 141 11.62 -4.10 3.82
CA LEU A 141 10.71 -3.10 4.38
C LEU A 141 9.39 -3.77 4.81
N PRO A 142 9.05 -3.78 6.12
CA PRO A 142 7.86 -4.49 6.62
C PRO A 142 6.57 -4.05 5.92
N LEU A 143 6.44 -2.76 5.61
CA LEU A 143 5.31 -2.20 4.87
C LEU A 143 5.11 -2.89 3.51
N LEU A 144 6.16 -3.07 2.71
CA LEU A 144 6.06 -3.70 1.39
C LEU A 144 5.88 -5.22 1.49
N ILE A 145 6.37 -5.85 2.57
CA ILE A 145 6.15 -7.27 2.83
C ILE A 145 4.69 -7.50 3.23
N SER A 146 4.13 -6.71 4.15
CA SER A 146 2.73 -6.87 4.58
C SER A 146 1.75 -6.71 3.43
N TRP A 147 1.95 -5.71 2.54
CA TRP A 147 1.10 -5.52 1.37
C TRP A 147 1.34 -6.51 0.22
N SER A 148 2.39 -7.34 0.28
CA SER A 148 2.68 -8.32 -0.78
C SER A 148 1.65 -9.43 -0.90
N ALA A 149 0.95 -9.74 0.18
CA ALA A 149 -0.08 -10.78 0.26
C ALA A 149 -1.45 -10.16 0.61
N SER A 150 -1.89 -9.16 -0.16
CA SER A 150 -3.18 -8.50 0.01
C SER A 150 -3.90 -8.35 -1.32
N VAL A 151 -5.24 -8.55 -1.33
CA VAL A 151 -6.11 -8.34 -2.49
C VAL A 151 -6.35 -6.83 -2.67
N LYS A 152 -5.25 -6.09 -2.85
CA LYS A 152 -5.23 -4.64 -3.12
C LYS A 152 -4.16 -4.33 -4.15
N GLN A 153 -4.32 -3.25 -4.89
CA GLN A 153 -3.44 -2.85 -5.99
C GLN A 153 -2.05 -2.36 -5.57
N TYR A 154 -1.76 -2.20 -4.28
CA TYR A 154 -0.56 -1.51 -3.79
C TYR A 154 0.76 -2.11 -4.28
N SER A 155 0.89 -3.45 -4.28
CA SER A 155 2.07 -4.12 -4.82
C SER A 155 2.17 -3.97 -6.32
N THR A 156 1.03 -3.95 -7.03
CA THR A 156 0.95 -3.68 -8.47
C THR A 156 1.37 -2.24 -8.77
N ASP A 157 0.91 -1.27 -7.97
CA ASP A 157 1.27 0.14 -8.09
C ASP A 157 2.79 0.34 -8.01
N VAL A 158 3.45 -0.31 -7.05
CA VAL A 158 4.91 -0.26 -6.88
C VAL A 158 5.62 -0.89 -8.08
N ALA A 159 5.23 -2.11 -8.48
CA ALA A 159 5.89 -2.83 -9.58
C ALA A 159 5.76 -2.08 -10.91
N VAL A 160 4.56 -1.60 -11.21
CA VAL A 160 4.25 -0.86 -12.44
C VAL A 160 5.00 0.47 -12.49
N SER A 161 5.05 1.21 -11.39
CA SER A 161 5.81 2.45 -11.30
C SER A 161 7.30 2.24 -11.59
N ILE A 162 7.92 1.22 -10.97
CA ILE A 162 9.33 0.90 -11.24
C ILE A 162 9.53 0.52 -12.71
N ALA A 163 8.61 -0.26 -13.29
CA ALA A 163 8.69 -0.67 -14.69
C ALA A 163 8.63 0.53 -15.66
N VAL A 164 7.72 1.49 -15.41
CA VAL A 164 7.62 2.74 -16.20
C VAL A 164 8.88 3.58 -16.08
N ILE A 165 9.42 3.75 -14.86
CA ILE A 165 10.67 4.49 -14.63
C ILE A 165 11.84 3.82 -15.37
N LEU A 166 11.98 2.49 -15.27
CA LEU A 166 13.01 1.73 -16.00
C LEU A 166 12.87 1.88 -17.51
N ALA A 167 11.63 1.84 -18.03
CA ALA A 167 11.34 2.04 -19.45
C ALA A 167 11.75 3.46 -19.89
N ALA A 168 11.38 4.50 -19.12
CA ALA A 168 11.80 5.87 -19.40
C ALA A 168 13.32 6.03 -19.39
N LEU A 169 14.01 5.48 -18.40
CA LEU A 169 15.47 5.50 -18.34
C LEU A 169 16.11 4.70 -19.50
N ARG A 170 15.49 3.61 -19.97
CA ARG A 170 15.98 2.86 -21.12
C ARG A 170 15.89 3.66 -22.40
N LEU A 171 14.86 4.49 -22.59
CA LEU A 171 14.74 5.37 -23.74
C LEU A 171 15.86 6.42 -23.81
N LEU A 172 16.39 6.85 -22.66
CA LEU A 172 17.50 7.81 -22.57
C LEU A 172 18.88 7.15 -22.70
N ALA A 173 18.96 5.81 -22.66
CA ALA A 173 20.23 5.11 -22.70
C ALA A 173 20.87 5.14 -24.09
N PRO A 174 22.21 5.22 -24.18
CA PRO A 174 22.92 4.98 -25.41
C PRO A 174 22.54 3.59 -25.99
N GLY A 175 22.36 3.53 -27.31
CA GLY A 175 22.00 2.26 -27.98
C GLY A 175 20.54 1.82 -27.79
N CYS A 176 19.62 2.72 -27.46
CA CYS A 176 18.19 2.46 -27.48
C CYS A 176 17.73 1.99 -28.88
N ARG A 177 17.19 0.79 -28.98
CA ARG A 177 16.73 0.15 -30.22
C ARG A 177 15.23 0.29 -30.41
N ALA A 178 14.73 -0.01 -31.61
CA ALA A 178 13.28 0.03 -31.88
C ALA A 178 12.49 -0.88 -30.92
N ARG A 179 12.98 -2.07 -30.61
CA ARG A 179 12.36 -2.98 -29.62
C ARG A 179 12.24 -2.37 -28.22
N ASP A 180 13.22 -1.58 -27.79
CA ASP A 180 13.19 -0.92 -26.48
C ASP A 180 12.10 0.16 -26.45
N ARG A 181 11.90 0.87 -27.56
CA ARG A 181 10.84 1.88 -27.72
C ARG A 181 9.46 1.24 -27.74
N ILE A 182 9.31 0.13 -28.46
CA ILE A 182 8.05 -0.63 -28.51
C ILE A 182 7.71 -1.16 -27.11
N ALA A 183 8.68 -1.76 -26.43
CA ALA A 183 8.49 -2.25 -25.06
C ALA A 183 8.13 -1.12 -24.09
N ALA A 184 8.82 0.03 -24.17
CA ALA A 184 8.50 1.18 -23.35
C ALA A 184 7.09 1.72 -23.66
N ALA A 185 6.71 1.84 -24.93
CA ALA A 185 5.36 2.26 -25.32
C ALA A 185 4.29 1.31 -24.74
N ALA A 186 4.50 0.00 -24.85
CA ALA A 186 3.58 -1.00 -24.32
C ALA A 186 3.48 -0.96 -22.77
N ILE A 187 4.63 -0.86 -22.06
CA ILE A 187 4.66 -0.76 -20.60
C ILE A 187 3.87 0.46 -20.12
N GLY A 188 4.15 1.64 -20.65
CA GLY A 188 3.47 2.85 -20.21
C GLY A 188 2.01 2.94 -20.67
N ALA A 189 1.65 2.31 -21.80
CA ALA A 189 0.25 2.21 -22.22
C ALA A 189 -0.56 1.25 -21.32
N ALA A 190 0.03 0.12 -20.89
CA ALA A 190 -0.64 -0.83 -19.99
C ALA A 190 -0.70 -0.34 -18.54
N ALA A 191 0.25 0.49 -18.13
CA ALA A 191 0.44 0.89 -16.74
C ALA A 191 -0.81 1.50 -16.07
N PRO A 192 -1.53 2.51 -16.65
CA PRO A 192 -2.69 3.14 -16.01
C PRO A 192 -3.89 2.19 -15.86
N TRP A 193 -3.95 1.11 -16.65
CA TRP A 193 -5.01 0.09 -16.56
C TRP A 193 -4.76 -0.92 -15.45
N LEU A 194 -3.50 -1.11 -15.05
CA LEU A 194 -3.08 -1.98 -13.95
C LEU A 194 -2.97 -1.24 -12.61
N SER A 195 -2.78 0.09 -12.65
CA SER A 195 -2.50 0.93 -11.50
C SER A 195 -2.99 2.35 -11.77
N HIS A 196 -3.93 2.85 -10.98
CA HIS A 196 -4.40 4.24 -11.11
C HIS A 196 -3.28 5.25 -10.82
N THR A 197 -2.41 4.94 -9.85
CA THR A 197 -1.27 5.79 -9.49
C THR A 197 -0.21 5.84 -10.59
N ALA A 198 -0.18 4.84 -11.47
CA ALA A 198 0.71 4.84 -12.64
C ALA A 198 0.44 6.00 -13.60
N ALA A 199 -0.75 6.60 -13.58
CA ALA A 199 -1.02 7.82 -14.35
C ALA A 199 -0.05 8.96 -13.96
N PHE A 200 0.26 9.13 -12.67
CA PHE A 200 1.26 10.11 -12.20
C PHE A 200 2.67 9.74 -12.65
N THR A 201 3.03 8.45 -12.59
CA THR A 201 4.35 7.98 -13.02
C THR A 201 4.52 8.15 -14.53
N VAL A 202 3.52 7.77 -15.31
CA VAL A 202 3.52 7.89 -16.78
C VAL A 202 3.57 9.37 -17.21
N ALA A 203 2.73 10.23 -16.60
CA ALA A 203 2.70 11.65 -16.91
C ALA A 203 4.00 12.36 -16.49
N GLY A 204 4.50 12.08 -15.29
CA GLY A 204 5.76 12.66 -14.79
C GLY A 204 6.95 12.24 -15.63
N CYS A 205 7.14 10.93 -15.88
CA CYS A 205 8.20 10.44 -16.76
C CYS A 205 8.05 10.97 -18.20
N GLY A 206 6.82 11.03 -18.73
CA GLY A 206 6.53 11.60 -20.04
C GLY A 206 6.91 13.06 -20.16
N ALA A 207 6.55 13.88 -19.16
CA ALA A 207 6.93 15.28 -19.08
C ALA A 207 8.47 15.45 -19.02
N ALA A 208 9.16 14.64 -18.20
CA ALA A 208 10.61 14.65 -18.13
C ALA A 208 11.26 14.28 -19.47
N LEU A 209 10.77 13.24 -20.15
CA LEU A 209 11.25 12.84 -21.47
C LEU A 209 11.04 13.94 -22.52
N ALA A 210 9.87 14.60 -22.50
CA ALA A 210 9.56 15.71 -23.39
C ALA A 210 10.49 16.91 -23.15
N ALA A 211 10.69 17.30 -21.89
CA ALA A 211 11.61 18.39 -21.53
C ALA A 211 13.05 18.08 -21.96
N ILE A 212 13.53 16.86 -21.73
CA ILE A 212 14.87 16.42 -22.14
C ILE A 212 15.01 16.46 -23.67
N ALA A 213 13.97 16.06 -24.42
CA ALA A 213 13.96 16.10 -25.88
C ALA A 213 14.05 17.53 -26.44
N VAL A 214 13.39 18.50 -25.78
CA VAL A 214 13.41 19.93 -26.17
C VAL A 214 14.79 20.53 -25.92
N VAL A 215 15.41 20.25 -24.76
CA VAL A 215 16.68 20.87 -24.35
C VAL A 215 17.90 20.19 -24.97
N ALA A 216 17.76 19.03 -25.62
CA ALA A 216 18.88 18.27 -26.16
C ALA A 216 19.66 19.05 -27.25
N PRO A 217 20.98 19.26 -27.10
CA PRO A 217 21.79 20.09 -28.00
C PRO A 217 22.21 19.39 -29.31
N VAL A 218 21.45 18.42 -29.75
CA VAL A 218 21.78 17.61 -30.95
C VAL A 218 21.12 18.27 -32.20
N GLY A 219 21.92 18.66 -33.19
CA GLY A 219 21.44 19.17 -34.46
C GLY A 219 21.19 18.07 -35.51
N GLY A 220 20.47 18.43 -36.59
CA GLY A 220 20.29 17.59 -37.78
C GLY A 220 19.26 16.45 -37.66
N ASP A 221 19.29 15.54 -38.65
CA ASP A 221 18.31 14.46 -38.81
C ASP A 221 18.28 13.46 -37.64
N ARG A 222 19.41 13.24 -37.00
CA ARG A 222 19.48 12.34 -35.84
C ARG A 222 18.65 12.87 -34.67
N ARG A 223 18.67 14.19 -34.42
CA ARG A 223 17.82 14.83 -33.41
C ARG A 223 16.36 14.67 -33.76
N ARG A 224 15.96 14.98 -34.99
CA ARG A 224 14.57 14.85 -35.44
C ARG A 224 14.04 13.43 -35.22
N ARG A 225 14.79 12.40 -35.58
CA ARG A 225 14.41 10.99 -35.37
C ARG A 225 14.28 10.61 -33.89
N THR A 226 15.19 11.08 -33.04
CA THR A 226 15.15 10.83 -31.60
C THR A 226 13.96 11.52 -30.95
N VAL A 227 13.75 12.82 -31.25
CA VAL A 227 12.62 13.60 -30.74
C VAL A 227 11.29 12.99 -31.20
N ALA A 228 11.17 12.63 -32.49
CA ALA A 228 9.96 11.99 -33.01
C ALA A 228 9.67 10.65 -32.31
N ALA A 229 10.69 9.83 -32.08
CA ALA A 229 10.53 8.56 -31.40
C ALA A 229 10.11 8.72 -29.93
N LEU A 230 10.68 9.67 -29.20
CA LEU A 230 10.27 9.98 -27.82
C LEU A 230 8.85 10.57 -27.79
N ALA A 231 8.54 11.50 -28.70
CA ALA A 231 7.21 12.07 -28.83
C ALA A 231 6.14 11.01 -29.08
N THR A 232 6.40 10.03 -29.95
CA THR A 232 5.47 8.92 -30.20
C THR A 232 5.19 8.14 -28.91
N VAL A 233 6.23 7.77 -28.13
CA VAL A 233 6.06 7.05 -26.87
C VAL A 233 5.27 7.87 -25.88
N VAL A 234 5.60 9.17 -25.72
CA VAL A 234 4.90 10.08 -24.79
C VAL A 234 3.45 10.27 -25.20
N LEU A 235 3.15 10.38 -26.50
CA LEU A 235 1.76 10.47 -26.99
C LEU A 235 0.95 9.20 -26.71
N VAL A 236 1.54 8.03 -26.93
CA VAL A 236 0.90 6.73 -26.61
C VAL A 236 0.63 6.65 -25.09
N TRP A 237 1.60 7.04 -24.28
CA TRP A 237 1.45 7.08 -22.82
C TRP A 237 0.34 8.05 -22.39
N GLY A 238 0.36 9.26 -22.93
CA GLY A 238 -0.61 10.30 -22.62
C GLY A 238 -2.04 9.92 -23.03
N ALA A 239 -2.20 9.36 -24.23
CA ALA A 239 -3.51 8.90 -24.72
C ALA A 239 -4.08 7.79 -23.85
N SER A 240 -3.25 6.78 -23.51
CA SER A 240 -3.68 5.67 -22.66
C SER A 240 -3.98 6.13 -21.22
N ALA A 241 -3.13 6.96 -20.63
CA ALA A 241 -3.36 7.50 -19.30
C ALA A 241 -4.62 8.39 -19.27
N GLY A 242 -4.83 9.22 -20.28
CA GLY A 242 -6.04 10.04 -20.43
C GLY A 242 -7.31 9.21 -20.49
N ALA A 243 -7.31 8.13 -21.29
CA ALA A 243 -8.44 7.21 -21.39
C ALA A 243 -8.71 6.48 -20.06
N ALA A 244 -7.67 5.98 -19.39
CA ALA A 244 -7.81 5.30 -18.10
C ALA A 244 -8.32 6.25 -17.00
N VAL A 245 -7.82 7.49 -16.94
CA VAL A 245 -8.28 8.52 -15.99
C VAL A 245 -9.72 8.93 -16.28
N ALA A 246 -10.10 9.10 -17.55
CA ALA A 246 -11.47 9.43 -17.93
C ALA A 246 -12.44 8.33 -17.50
N LEU A 247 -12.12 7.06 -17.76
CA LEU A 247 -12.91 5.92 -17.28
C LEU A 247 -12.98 5.91 -15.74
N SER A 248 -11.85 6.03 -15.05
CA SER A 248 -11.84 6.01 -13.59
C SER A 248 -12.71 7.12 -12.99
N ARG A 249 -12.65 8.33 -13.55
CA ARG A 249 -13.49 9.46 -13.11
C ARG A 249 -14.99 9.21 -13.31
N SER A 250 -15.37 8.55 -14.40
CA SER A 250 -16.79 8.20 -14.66
C SER A 250 -17.32 7.13 -13.70
N LEU A 251 -16.43 6.37 -13.06
CA LEU A 251 -16.77 5.33 -12.09
C LEU A 251 -16.75 5.83 -10.63
N LEU A 252 -16.28 7.06 -10.36
CA LEU A 252 -16.29 7.65 -9.02
C LEU A 252 -17.70 8.05 -8.61
N THR A 253 -18.20 7.45 -7.53
CA THR A 253 -19.41 7.89 -6.85
C THR A 253 -19.17 9.15 -6.04
N GLU A 254 -20.22 9.86 -5.66
CA GLU A 254 -20.14 11.02 -4.75
C GLU A 254 -19.54 10.59 -3.40
N SER A 255 -20.05 9.49 -2.84
CA SER A 255 -19.54 8.86 -1.62
C SER A 255 -18.03 8.60 -1.67
N THR A 256 -17.54 8.05 -2.80
CA THR A 256 -16.10 7.80 -2.97
C THR A 256 -15.29 9.09 -3.03
N ARG A 257 -15.82 10.15 -3.66
CA ARG A 257 -15.15 11.47 -3.70
C ARG A 257 -15.06 12.08 -2.32
N ASP A 258 -16.14 12.04 -1.55
CA ASP A 258 -16.19 12.55 -0.18
C ASP A 258 -15.26 11.76 0.74
N TYR A 259 -15.21 10.44 0.58
CA TYR A 259 -14.24 9.61 1.31
C TYR A 259 -12.79 10.00 1.00
N MET A 260 -12.43 10.19 -0.28
CA MET A 260 -11.09 10.60 -0.67
C MET A 260 -10.74 12.01 -0.19
N ALA A 261 -11.72 12.92 -0.15
CA ALA A 261 -11.53 14.30 0.30
C ALA A 261 -11.01 14.40 1.76
N ARG A 262 -11.33 13.42 2.59
CA ARG A 262 -10.86 13.35 3.99
C ARG A 262 -9.36 13.10 4.14
N PHE A 263 -8.70 12.58 3.09
CA PHE A 263 -7.27 12.26 3.07
C PHE A 263 -6.43 13.25 2.25
N TRP A 264 -6.96 14.45 1.98
CA TRP A 264 -6.23 15.45 1.18
C TRP A 264 -5.10 16.13 1.94
N GLU A 265 -5.14 16.14 3.27
CA GLU A 265 -4.00 16.65 4.04
C GLU A 265 -2.78 15.73 3.82
N PRO A 266 -1.67 16.28 3.30
CA PRO A 266 -0.49 15.46 3.05
C PRO A 266 0.11 14.98 4.36
N SER A 267 0.17 13.67 4.53
CA SER A 267 0.96 13.04 5.59
C SER A 267 2.43 13.07 5.17
N LEU A 268 3.09 14.19 5.40
CA LEU A 268 4.52 14.30 5.15
C LEU A 268 5.29 13.53 6.23
N PRO A 269 6.43 12.90 5.87
CA PRO A 269 7.32 12.31 6.86
C PRO A 269 7.91 13.39 7.78
N GLY A 270 8.41 13.00 8.93
CA GLY A 270 9.08 13.91 9.85
C GLY A 270 10.19 14.74 9.17
N PRO A 271 10.54 15.90 9.73
CA PRO A 271 11.44 16.86 9.10
C PRO A 271 12.80 16.25 8.76
N GLU A 272 13.28 15.27 9.53
CA GLU A 272 14.57 14.58 9.30
C GLU A 272 14.52 13.73 8.03
N ILE A 273 13.43 12.99 7.84
CA ILE A 273 13.23 12.17 6.63
C ILE A 273 13.02 13.07 5.43
N LEU A 274 12.25 14.14 5.58
CA LEU A 274 12.04 15.11 4.51
C LEU A 274 13.36 15.77 4.07
N ALA A 275 14.20 16.20 5.02
CA ALA A 275 15.50 16.77 4.73
C ALA A 275 16.40 15.76 3.99
N LEU A 276 16.38 14.50 4.40
CA LEU A 276 17.14 13.42 3.75
C LEU A 276 16.66 13.20 2.30
N LEU A 277 15.36 13.21 2.06
CA LEU A 277 14.78 13.05 0.71
C LEU A 277 15.12 14.23 -0.19
N VAL A 278 15.05 15.46 0.32
CA VAL A 278 15.41 16.67 -0.42
C VAL A 278 16.89 16.69 -0.77
N LEU A 279 17.75 16.38 0.21
CA LEU A 279 19.20 16.28 -0.01
C LEU A 279 19.52 15.20 -1.06
N GLY A 280 18.94 14.01 -0.92
CA GLY A 280 19.16 12.92 -1.86
C GLY A 280 18.65 13.23 -3.27
N GLY A 281 17.50 13.86 -3.40
CA GLY A 281 16.98 14.34 -4.67
C GLY A 281 17.90 15.37 -5.34
N PHE A 282 18.45 16.30 -4.56
CA PHE A 282 19.44 17.26 -5.02
C PHE A 282 20.73 16.59 -5.50
N LEU A 283 21.25 15.62 -4.74
CA LEU A 283 22.45 14.86 -5.10
C LEU A 283 22.26 14.04 -6.37
N LEU A 284 21.11 13.37 -6.52
CA LEU A 284 20.73 12.67 -7.75
C LEU A 284 20.69 13.63 -8.94
N ALA A 285 20.14 14.86 -8.76
CA ALA A 285 20.08 15.88 -9.80
C ALA A 285 21.49 16.37 -10.19
N ARG A 286 22.39 16.53 -9.23
CA ARG A 286 23.79 16.90 -9.51
C ARG A 286 24.58 15.80 -10.20
N ARG A 287 24.31 14.54 -9.88
CA ARG A 287 24.98 13.39 -10.52
C ARG A 287 24.51 13.15 -11.95
N GLY A 288 23.21 13.25 -12.19
CA GLY A 288 22.64 13.00 -13.51
C GLY A 288 21.28 13.65 -13.69
N PRO A 289 21.23 14.91 -14.17
CA PRO A 289 19.98 15.68 -14.21
C PRO A 289 18.87 15.00 -15.02
N ARG A 290 19.19 14.32 -16.11
CA ARG A 290 18.20 13.55 -16.91
C ARG A 290 17.60 12.38 -16.14
N THR A 291 18.42 11.64 -15.40
CA THR A 291 17.94 10.52 -14.55
C THR A 291 17.08 11.06 -13.41
N ALA A 292 17.55 12.10 -12.74
CA ALA A 292 16.82 12.73 -11.66
C ALA A 292 15.46 13.32 -12.12
N SER A 293 15.41 13.95 -13.30
CA SER A 293 14.13 14.45 -13.85
C SER A 293 13.11 13.32 -14.01
N VAL A 294 13.52 12.16 -14.54
CA VAL A 294 12.63 10.98 -14.68
C VAL A 294 12.16 10.45 -13.34
N LEU A 295 13.03 10.43 -12.31
CA LEU A 295 12.70 9.93 -10.97
C LEU A 295 11.81 10.89 -10.20
N LEU A 296 12.11 12.19 -10.23
CA LEU A 296 11.47 13.18 -9.37
C LEU A 296 10.19 13.77 -9.96
N ALA A 297 10.03 13.77 -11.30
CA ALA A 297 8.83 14.34 -11.92
C ALA A 297 7.50 13.66 -11.47
N PRO A 298 7.42 12.32 -11.29
CA PRO A 298 6.23 11.71 -10.69
C PRO A 298 5.94 12.21 -9.27
N VAL A 299 6.98 12.43 -8.45
CA VAL A 299 6.83 12.95 -7.08
C VAL A 299 6.25 14.36 -7.12
N VAL A 300 6.86 15.25 -7.92
CA VAL A 300 6.42 16.64 -8.09
C VAL A 300 4.97 16.69 -8.57
N LEU A 301 4.62 15.87 -9.56
CA LEU A 301 3.25 15.84 -10.11
C LEU A 301 2.24 15.33 -9.07
N THR A 302 2.60 14.33 -8.27
CA THR A 302 1.72 13.82 -7.20
C THR A 302 1.54 14.86 -6.10
N LEU A 303 2.60 15.55 -5.70
CA LEU A 303 2.51 16.65 -4.73
C LEU A 303 1.66 17.82 -5.27
N ALA A 304 1.80 18.17 -6.56
CA ALA A 304 0.96 19.18 -7.18
C ALA A 304 -0.52 18.77 -7.21
N ALA A 305 -0.81 17.50 -7.48
CA ALA A 305 -2.17 16.94 -7.43
C ALA A 305 -2.75 16.96 -6.02
N ALA A 306 -1.92 16.70 -5.00
CA ALA A 306 -2.34 16.79 -3.60
C ALA A 306 -2.62 18.24 -3.20
N ALA A 307 -1.76 19.17 -3.56
CA ALA A 307 -1.96 20.61 -3.32
C ALA A 307 -3.22 21.17 -4.03
N ALA A 308 -3.58 20.57 -5.17
CA ALA A 308 -4.80 20.90 -5.90
C ALA A 308 -6.04 20.12 -5.41
N HIS A 309 -5.94 19.35 -4.34
CA HIS A 309 -7.02 18.49 -3.81
C HIS A 309 -7.61 17.50 -4.85
N VAL A 310 -6.77 16.98 -5.75
CA VAL A 310 -7.17 16.02 -6.80
C VAL A 310 -6.82 14.59 -6.39
N TYR A 311 -5.76 14.41 -5.57
CA TYR A 311 -5.29 13.10 -5.15
C TYR A 311 -4.77 13.12 -3.71
N PRO A 312 -5.14 12.15 -2.84
CA PRO A 312 -4.66 12.10 -1.46
C PRO A 312 -3.16 11.75 -1.40
N PHE A 313 -2.38 12.54 -0.65
CA PHE A 313 -0.97 12.26 -0.40
C PHE A 313 -0.80 11.71 1.01
N SER A 314 -1.31 10.52 1.26
CA SER A 314 -1.36 9.93 2.58
C SER A 314 -1.23 8.42 2.56
N GLY A 315 -0.51 7.86 3.52
CA GLY A 315 -0.44 6.43 3.82
C GLY A 315 -0.18 5.54 2.58
N ARG A 316 -1.08 4.60 2.35
CA ARG A 316 -0.98 3.59 1.29
C ARG A 316 -1.14 4.15 -0.14
N SER A 317 -1.72 5.33 -0.30
CA SER A 317 -1.92 5.93 -1.63
C SER A 317 -0.62 6.37 -2.31
N VAL A 318 0.46 6.56 -1.54
CA VAL A 318 1.77 6.99 -2.06
C VAL A 318 2.83 5.88 -2.12
N LEU A 319 2.44 4.62 -1.92
CA LEU A 319 3.38 3.50 -1.93
C LEU A 319 4.15 3.36 -3.25
N PHE A 320 3.55 3.74 -4.37
CA PHE A 320 4.20 3.73 -5.68
C PHE A 320 5.40 4.68 -5.79
N LEU A 321 5.53 5.67 -4.88
CA LEU A 321 6.68 6.59 -4.79
C LEU A 321 7.79 6.09 -3.87
N VAL A 322 7.52 5.10 -3.03
CA VAL A 322 8.51 4.52 -2.10
C VAL A 322 9.83 4.13 -2.81
N PRO A 323 9.82 3.54 -4.03
CA PRO A 323 11.05 3.28 -4.76
C PRO A 323 11.91 4.53 -4.98
N VAL A 324 11.30 5.65 -5.35
CA VAL A 324 12.01 6.92 -5.59
C VAL A 324 12.53 7.51 -4.28
N PHE A 325 11.72 7.47 -3.24
CA PHE A 325 12.12 7.93 -1.90
C PHE A 325 13.30 7.14 -1.35
N LEU A 326 13.31 5.82 -1.51
CA LEU A 326 14.43 4.98 -1.08
C LEU A 326 15.71 5.23 -1.87
N LEU A 327 15.61 5.51 -3.19
CA LEU A 327 16.78 5.90 -3.98
C LEU A 327 17.36 7.24 -3.50
N ALA A 328 16.51 8.23 -3.24
CA ALA A 328 16.94 9.52 -2.72
C ALA A 328 17.55 9.38 -1.32
N ALA A 329 16.89 8.69 -0.40
CA ALA A 329 17.40 8.44 0.95
C ALA A 329 18.74 7.69 0.94
N ALA A 330 18.88 6.69 0.08
CA ALA A 330 20.13 5.93 -0.04
C ALA A 330 21.28 6.78 -0.60
N GLU A 331 21.00 7.66 -1.57
CA GLU A 331 22.01 8.58 -2.12
C GLU A 331 22.52 9.55 -1.05
N ALA A 332 21.62 10.15 -0.27
CA ALA A 332 21.97 11.02 0.85
C ALA A 332 22.73 10.23 1.96
N GLY A 333 22.23 9.04 2.30
CA GLY A 333 22.87 8.16 3.27
C GLY A 333 24.29 7.76 2.85
N GLY A 334 24.51 7.50 1.57
CA GLY A 334 25.83 7.22 1.02
C GLY A 334 26.82 8.38 1.19
N LEU A 335 26.35 9.63 1.04
CA LEU A 335 27.15 10.81 1.31
C LEU A 335 27.50 10.93 2.80
N LEU A 336 26.51 10.74 3.68
CA LEU A 336 26.71 10.77 5.13
C LEU A 336 27.71 9.70 5.58
N VAL A 337 27.59 8.47 5.10
CA VAL A 337 28.56 7.39 5.39
C VAL A 337 29.97 7.77 4.94
N THR A 338 30.10 8.38 3.78
CA THR A 338 31.40 8.82 3.27
C THR A 338 31.99 9.96 4.13
N GLY A 339 31.16 10.91 4.55
CA GLY A 339 31.55 12.01 5.44
C GLY A 339 31.99 11.51 6.82
N ILE A 340 31.24 10.60 7.44
CA ILE A 340 31.59 9.99 8.73
C ILE A 340 32.87 9.16 8.61
N ALA A 341 33.03 8.40 7.53
CA ALA A 341 34.26 7.62 7.29
C ALA A 341 35.50 8.50 7.11
N ALA A 342 35.35 9.73 6.59
CA ALA A 342 36.43 10.72 6.50
C ALA A 342 36.94 11.18 7.89
N LEU A 343 36.13 11.03 8.94
CA LEU A 343 36.52 11.27 10.35
C LEU A 343 37.26 10.08 10.98
N ARG A 344 37.79 9.17 10.17
CA ARG A 344 38.50 7.94 10.59
C ARG A 344 37.61 6.89 11.28
N VAL A 345 36.31 7.00 11.18
CA VAL A 345 35.38 5.96 11.63
C VAL A 345 35.37 4.80 10.60
N PRO A 346 35.53 3.54 11.05
CA PRO A 346 35.42 2.40 10.11
C PRO A 346 34.12 2.43 9.33
N ARG A 347 34.17 2.21 8.00
CA ARG A 347 33.01 2.27 7.12
C ARG A 347 31.81 1.45 7.59
N PRO A 348 31.96 0.22 8.11
CA PRO A 348 30.81 -0.53 8.64
C PRO A 348 30.12 0.17 9.81
N ALA A 349 30.92 0.79 10.70
CA ALA A 349 30.39 1.56 11.83
C ALA A 349 29.71 2.86 11.34
N ALA A 350 30.31 3.57 10.37
CA ALA A 350 29.70 4.73 9.74
C ALA A 350 28.38 4.37 9.03
N ALA A 351 28.33 3.24 8.36
CA ALA A 351 27.10 2.72 7.74
C ALA A 351 26.05 2.40 8.81
N ALA A 352 26.40 1.71 9.88
CA ALA A 352 25.49 1.40 10.97
C ALA A 352 24.91 2.66 11.63
N LEU A 353 25.74 3.69 11.84
CA LEU A 353 25.30 4.98 12.39
C LEU A 353 24.25 5.71 11.53
N VAL A 354 24.26 5.50 10.23
CA VAL A 354 23.27 6.09 9.31
C VAL A 354 22.05 5.20 9.15
N VAL A 355 22.26 3.90 9.04
CA VAL A 355 21.23 2.91 8.69
C VAL A 355 20.31 2.60 9.85
N VAL A 356 20.86 2.38 11.04
CA VAL A 356 20.06 1.96 12.21
C VAL A 356 19.03 3.02 12.58
N PRO A 357 19.38 4.33 12.70
CA PRO A 357 18.39 5.36 12.95
C PRO A 357 17.31 5.47 11.86
N LEU A 358 17.70 5.31 10.58
CA LEU A 358 16.75 5.31 9.48
C LEU A 358 15.78 4.13 9.57
N LEU A 359 16.27 2.93 9.86
CA LEU A 359 15.41 1.76 10.03
C LEU A 359 14.47 1.92 11.23
N VAL A 360 14.95 2.47 12.34
CA VAL A 360 14.13 2.76 13.53
C VAL A 360 13.07 3.81 13.21
N ALA A 361 13.46 4.91 12.55
CA ALA A 361 12.51 5.96 12.16
C ALA A 361 11.45 5.42 11.16
N PHE A 362 11.86 4.61 10.19
CA PHE A 362 10.91 3.95 9.27
C PHE A 362 9.98 2.98 10.00
N ALA A 363 10.51 2.13 10.88
CA ALA A 363 9.72 1.17 11.64
C ALA A 363 8.69 1.85 12.55
N GLY A 364 9.07 2.95 13.21
CA GLY A 364 8.18 3.72 14.10
C GLY A 364 7.04 4.45 13.38
N ASN A 365 7.19 4.71 12.08
CA ASN A 365 6.19 5.40 11.26
C ASN A 365 5.39 4.48 10.32
N LEU A 366 5.58 3.15 10.42
CA LEU A 366 4.83 2.21 9.59
C LEU A 366 3.44 1.97 10.21
N PRO A 367 2.36 2.08 9.42
CA PRO A 367 1.07 1.65 9.90
C PRO A 367 1.14 0.15 10.20
N VAL A 368 0.80 -0.22 11.42
CA VAL A 368 0.65 -1.62 11.79
C VAL A 368 -0.53 -2.18 11.01
N TYR A 369 -0.29 -3.16 10.16
CA TYR A 369 -1.36 -3.91 9.52
C TYR A 369 -1.97 -4.85 10.55
N GLU A 370 -3.12 -4.51 11.06
CA GLU A 370 -3.87 -5.36 11.99
C GLU A 370 -4.47 -6.52 11.18
N ARG A 371 -4.06 -7.75 11.51
CA ARG A 371 -4.67 -8.96 10.97
C ARG A 371 -6.02 -9.19 11.65
N GLU A 372 -6.98 -9.72 10.90
CA GLU A 372 -8.31 -10.09 11.37
C GLU A 372 -8.54 -11.57 11.09
N GLU A 373 -8.03 -12.45 11.98
CA GLU A 373 -8.01 -13.89 11.74
C GLU A 373 -9.38 -14.54 11.99
N MET A 374 -10.36 -14.15 11.16
CA MET A 374 -11.75 -14.64 11.27
C MET A 374 -11.92 -16.10 10.86
N ARG A 375 -11.15 -16.59 9.89
CA ARG A 375 -11.25 -18.01 9.47
C ARG A 375 -10.93 -18.97 10.59
N PRO A 376 -9.77 -18.92 11.28
CA PRO A 376 -9.48 -19.83 12.41
C PRO A 376 -10.40 -19.57 13.59
N LEU A 377 -10.81 -18.32 13.85
CA LEU A 377 -11.78 -18.01 14.89
C LEU A 377 -13.10 -18.74 14.69
N LEU A 378 -13.68 -18.63 13.48
CA LEU A 378 -14.97 -19.26 13.17
C LEU A 378 -14.88 -20.79 13.09
N GLY A 379 -13.73 -21.35 12.68
CA GLY A 379 -13.49 -22.79 12.77
C GLY A 379 -13.59 -23.29 14.21
N ARG A 380 -12.90 -22.62 15.16
CA ARG A 380 -12.99 -22.97 16.59
C ARG A 380 -14.36 -22.68 17.21
N LEU A 381 -15.01 -21.62 16.76
CA LEU A 381 -16.36 -21.28 17.22
C LEU A 381 -17.37 -22.36 16.81
N ALA A 382 -17.28 -22.88 15.59
CA ALA A 382 -18.17 -23.92 15.09
C ALA A 382 -18.14 -25.19 15.95
N GLU A 383 -17.01 -25.53 16.56
CA GLU A 383 -16.85 -26.66 17.48
C GLU A 383 -17.52 -26.42 18.85
N ARG A 384 -17.82 -25.18 19.20
CA ARG A 384 -18.33 -24.77 20.53
C ARG A 384 -19.79 -24.32 20.51
N VAL A 385 -20.29 -23.89 19.35
CA VAL A 385 -21.70 -23.48 19.18
C VAL A 385 -22.61 -24.68 19.31
N ARG A 386 -23.60 -24.61 20.21
CA ARG A 386 -24.61 -25.65 20.45
C ARG A 386 -25.92 -25.30 19.74
N GLU A 387 -26.78 -26.31 19.63
CA GLU A 387 -28.15 -26.07 19.22
C GLU A 387 -28.85 -25.16 20.23
N GLY A 388 -29.53 -24.10 19.77
CA GLY A 388 -30.14 -23.10 20.64
C GLY A 388 -29.23 -21.92 21.04
N ASP A 389 -27.92 -21.94 20.75
CA ASP A 389 -27.06 -20.78 20.93
C ASP A 389 -27.47 -19.65 20.00
N VAL A 390 -27.46 -18.43 20.49
CA VAL A 390 -27.65 -17.20 19.71
C VAL A 390 -26.27 -16.58 19.43
N LEU A 391 -26.08 -16.08 18.21
CA LEU A 391 -24.85 -15.38 17.83
C LEU A 391 -25.20 -13.91 17.52
N TYR A 392 -24.55 -12.99 18.19
CA TYR A 392 -24.51 -11.57 17.79
C TYR A 392 -23.16 -11.28 17.19
N VAL A 393 -23.18 -10.70 16.00
CA VAL A 393 -21.96 -10.38 15.24
C VAL A 393 -21.84 -8.86 15.16
N TYR A 394 -20.82 -8.31 15.83
CA TYR A 394 -20.51 -6.89 15.78
C TYR A 394 -20.35 -6.43 14.32
N TYR A 395 -20.85 -5.25 13.98
CA TYR A 395 -20.92 -4.80 12.59
C TYR A 395 -19.57 -4.85 11.86
N GLY A 396 -18.45 -4.56 12.55
CA GLY A 396 -17.11 -4.65 11.98
C GLY A 396 -16.71 -6.08 11.57
N ALA A 397 -17.28 -7.10 12.22
CA ALA A 397 -17.07 -8.51 11.89
C ALA A 397 -18.05 -9.04 10.83
N ALA A 398 -19.17 -8.33 10.56
CA ALA A 398 -20.30 -8.85 9.80
C ALA A 398 -19.91 -9.35 8.40
N ARG A 399 -19.06 -8.61 7.65
CA ARG A 399 -18.61 -9.01 6.32
C ARG A 399 -17.75 -10.26 6.36
N ALA A 400 -16.77 -10.30 7.27
CA ALA A 400 -15.91 -11.48 7.43
C ALA A 400 -16.71 -12.69 7.91
N PHE A 401 -17.68 -12.47 8.79
CA PHE A 401 -18.59 -13.52 9.25
C PHE A 401 -19.41 -14.10 8.08
N ARG A 402 -20.02 -13.26 7.23
CA ARG A 402 -20.76 -13.74 6.05
C ARG A 402 -19.90 -14.58 5.12
N PHE A 403 -18.66 -14.19 4.93
CA PHE A 403 -17.74 -14.92 4.05
C PHE A 403 -17.28 -16.25 4.65
N TYR A 404 -16.92 -16.29 5.92
CA TYR A 404 -16.28 -17.44 6.53
C TYR A 404 -17.24 -18.38 7.28
N ALA A 405 -18.35 -17.89 7.87
CA ALA A 405 -19.24 -18.71 8.68
C ALA A 405 -19.86 -19.89 7.92
N PRO A 406 -20.36 -19.73 6.68
CA PRO A 406 -20.85 -20.87 5.92
C PRO A 406 -19.76 -21.91 5.61
N ARG A 407 -18.52 -21.45 5.39
CA ARG A 407 -17.34 -22.31 5.16
C ARG A 407 -16.91 -23.07 6.41
N ALA A 408 -17.21 -22.53 7.58
CA ALA A 408 -17.00 -23.17 8.89
C ALA A 408 -18.20 -24.01 9.35
N GLY A 409 -19.27 -24.12 8.56
CA GLY A 409 -20.46 -24.86 8.93
C GLY A 409 -21.44 -24.12 9.85
N ILE A 410 -21.27 -22.80 10.02
CA ILE A 410 -22.19 -21.96 10.81
C ILE A 410 -23.20 -21.30 9.87
N PRO A 411 -24.51 -21.66 9.92
CA PRO A 411 -25.53 -21.04 9.08
C PRO A 411 -25.72 -19.56 9.43
N LEU A 412 -25.81 -18.71 8.43
CA LEU A 412 -26.02 -17.26 8.63
C LEU A 412 -27.34 -16.95 9.35
N SER A 413 -28.36 -17.81 9.19
CA SER A 413 -29.66 -17.67 9.87
C SER A 413 -29.59 -17.77 11.40
N ARG A 414 -28.49 -18.28 11.96
CA ARG A 414 -28.25 -18.37 13.42
C ARG A 414 -27.63 -17.09 13.99
N ALA A 415 -27.25 -16.12 13.17
CA ALA A 415 -26.56 -14.93 13.59
C ALA A 415 -27.40 -13.66 13.38
N ALA A 416 -27.49 -12.85 14.41
CA ALA A 416 -27.94 -11.47 14.32
C ALA A 416 -26.73 -10.60 13.98
N LEU A 417 -26.76 -10.00 12.77
CA LEU A 417 -25.70 -9.11 12.33
C LEU A 417 -25.97 -7.70 12.85
N GLY A 418 -25.10 -7.19 13.71
CA GLY A 418 -25.15 -5.83 14.24
C GLY A 418 -25.08 -4.78 13.14
N ARG A 419 -25.73 -3.66 13.36
CA ARG A 419 -25.72 -2.50 12.47
C ARG A 419 -24.60 -1.54 12.87
N CYS A 420 -24.18 -0.71 11.93
CA CYS A 420 -23.26 0.38 12.22
C CYS A 420 -24.00 1.52 12.94
N HIS A 421 -23.53 1.86 14.13
CA HIS A 421 -24.08 2.94 14.96
C HIS A 421 -22.97 3.93 15.36
N ARG A 422 -22.01 4.19 14.48
CA ARG A 422 -20.97 5.18 14.75
C ARG A 422 -21.57 6.55 15.02
N GLY A 423 -21.20 7.14 16.15
CA GLY A 423 -21.80 8.39 16.63
C GLY A 423 -22.93 8.20 17.65
N ASP A 424 -23.55 7.02 17.73
CA ASP A 424 -24.51 6.66 18.80
C ASP A 424 -24.10 5.35 19.51
N PRO A 425 -23.12 5.38 20.43
CA PRO A 425 -22.68 4.18 21.15
C PRO A 425 -23.81 3.47 21.91
N ARG A 426 -24.86 4.18 22.34
CA ARG A 426 -26.03 3.57 23.01
C ARG A 426 -26.81 2.64 22.09
N ALA A 427 -26.86 2.92 20.80
CA ALA A 427 -27.57 2.06 19.86
C ALA A 427 -27.01 0.64 19.81
N TYR A 428 -25.69 0.46 20.01
CA TYR A 428 -25.09 -0.88 20.17
C TYR A 428 -25.61 -1.60 21.42
N LEU A 429 -25.80 -0.87 22.52
CA LEU A 429 -26.32 -1.45 23.77
C LEU A 429 -27.79 -1.86 23.60
N ARG A 430 -28.58 -1.06 22.89
CA ARG A 430 -29.99 -1.40 22.57
C ARG A 430 -30.10 -2.65 21.68
N GLU A 431 -29.14 -2.85 20.76
CA GLU A 431 -29.12 -4.10 20.00
C GLU A 431 -28.89 -5.34 20.88
N ILE A 432 -28.01 -5.19 21.90
CA ILE A 432 -27.74 -6.27 22.88
C ILE A 432 -28.97 -6.52 23.77
N ASP A 433 -29.76 -5.53 24.09
CA ASP A 433 -30.97 -5.70 24.92
C ASP A 433 -32.00 -6.64 24.28
N ALA A 434 -31.98 -6.82 22.96
CA ALA A 434 -32.80 -7.82 22.31
C ALA A 434 -32.46 -9.28 22.70
N PHE A 435 -31.32 -9.52 23.34
CA PHE A 435 -30.84 -10.84 23.75
C PHE A 435 -30.94 -11.07 25.26
N ARG A 436 -31.52 -10.14 26.01
CA ARG A 436 -31.75 -10.32 27.47
C ARG A 436 -32.51 -11.62 27.72
N GLY A 437 -32.10 -12.36 28.73
CA GLY A 437 -32.65 -13.66 29.06
C GLY A 437 -32.03 -14.84 28.34
N SER A 438 -31.17 -14.60 27.33
CA SER A 438 -30.47 -15.68 26.62
C SER A 438 -29.41 -16.34 27.52
N PRO A 439 -29.48 -17.67 27.79
CA PRO A 439 -28.50 -18.35 28.63
C PRO A 439 -27.15 -18.53 27.90
N ARG A 440 -27.15 -18.44 26.57
CA ARG A 440 -25.97 -18.62 25.75
C ARG A 440 -25.99 -17.68 24.53
N LEU A 441 -25.32 -16.55 24.69
CA LEU A 441 -25.11 -15.55 23.64
C LEU A 441 -23.62 -15.51 23.27
N TRP A 442 -23.27 -15.88 22.05
CA TRP A 442 -21.95 -15.66 21.50
C TRP A 442 -21.87 -14.28 20.85
N VAL A 443 -20.90 -13.49 21.27
CA VAL A 443 -20.61 -12.16 20.70
C VAL A 443 -19.33 -12.24 19.89
N VAL A 444 -19.43 -12.08 18.57
CA VAL A 444 -18.31 -12.18 17.63
C VAL A 444 -17.86 -10.78 17.24
N VAL A 445 -16.59 -10.48 17.43
CA VAL A 445 -15.98 -9.17 17.18
C VAL A 445 -14.75 -9.31 16.30
N ALA A 446 -14.67 -8.49 15.25
CA ALA A 446 -13.45 -8.21 14.49
C ALA A 446 -13.46 -6.74 14.08
N HIS A 447 -12.34 -6.24 13.59
CA HIS A 447 -12.18 -4.84 13.19
C HIS A 447 -12.69 -3.85 14.26
N PRO A 448 -12.24 -3.95 15.52
CA PRO A 448 -12.65 -3.00 16.54
C PRO A 448 -12.05 -1.65 16.20
N ALA A 449 -12.88 -0.64 15.96
CA ALA A 449 -12.42 0.74 15.79
C ALA A 449 -11.86 1.25 17.13
N ALA A 450 -10.58 0.97 17.40
CA ALA A 450 -9.94 1.21 18.69
C ALA A 450 -10.10 2.67 19.19
N ARG A 451 -10.10 3.63 18.27
CA ARG A 451 -10.29 5.07 18.58
C ARG A 451 -11.69 5.40 19.08
N LEU A 452 -12.71 4.63 18.69
CA LEU A 452 -14.11 4.91 19.02
C LEU A 452 -14.55 4.28 20.34
N ARG A 453 -13.75 3.40 20.93
CA ARG A 453 -14.05 2.69 22.20
C ARG A 453 -15.41 1.97 22.22
N GLU A 454 -16.00 1.70 21.06
CA GLU A 454 -17.31 1.04 20.92
C GLU A 454 -17.30 -0.36 21.55
N VAL A 455 -16.30 -1.17 21.20
CA VAL A 455 -16.18 -2.55 21.69
C VAL A 455 -15.96 -2.62 23.20
N PRO A 456 -15.06 -1.86 23.82
CA PRO A 456 -14.97 -1.80 25.27
C PRO A 456 -16.28 -1.42 25.97
N GLY A 457 -17.04 -0.47 25.43
CA GLY A 457 -18.37 -0.09 25.95
C GLY A 457 -19.38 -1.23 25.85
N LEU A 458 -19.43 -1.91 24.69
CA LEU A 458 -20.28 -3.06 24.44
C LEU A 458 -19.98 -4.22 25.42
N LEU A 459 -18.69 -4.59 25.58
CA LEU A 459 -18.27 -5.66 26.48
C LEU A 459 -18.50 -5.30 27.95
N GLY A 460 -18.28 -4.01 28.33
CA GLY A 460 -18.58 -3.52 29.66
C GLY A 460 -20.06 -3.64 30.01
N TYR A 461 -20.93 -3.30 29.05
CA TYR A 461 -22.37 -3.46 29.21
C TYR A 461 -22.77 -4.93 29.34
N LEU A 462 -22.29 -5.80 28.46
CA LEU A 462 -22.53 -7.25 28.55
C LEU A 462 -22.08 -7.83 29.89
N GLY A 463 -20.93 -7.38 30.41
CA GLY A 463 -20.43 -7.81 31.72
C GLY A 463 -21.29 -7.31 32.90
N SER A 464 -22.01 -6.16 32.77
CA SER A 464 -22.95 -5.67 33.78
C SER A 464 -24.24 -6.46 33.82
N ILE A 465 -24.82 -6.79 32.66
CA ILE A 465 -26.13 -7.48 32.55
C ILE A 465 -26.02 -9.00 32.52
N GLY A 466 -24.80 -9.56 32.41
CA GLY A 466 -24.58 -11.00 32.28
C GLY A 466 -23.21 -11.45 32.81
N ALA A 467 -22.91 -12.72 32.62
CA ALA A 467 -21.64 -13.33 32.98
C ALA A 467 -20.91 -13.87 31.75
N GLY A 468 -19.67 -13.40 31.50
CA GLY A 468 -18.77 -14.01 30.54
C GLY A 468 -18.41 -15.43 30.97
N ARG A 469 -18.52 -16.40 30.07
CA ARG A 469 -18.31 -17.83 30.35
C ARG A 469 -17.08 -18.38 29.64
N GLU A 470 -16.88 -18.02 28.39
CA GLU A 470 -15.83 -18.55 27.54
C GLU A 470 -15.39 -17.49 26.52
N ARG A 471 -14.09 -17.45 26.21
CA ARG A 471 -13.55 -16.56 25.16
C ARG A 471 -12.63 -17.33 24.24
N ILE A 472 -12.85 -17.18 22.95
CA ILE A 472 -11.98 -17.65 21.86
C ILE A 472 -11.38 -16.42 21.23
N ALA A 473 -10.06 -16.33 21.20
CA ALA A 473 -9.36 -15.15 20.64
C ALA A 473 -8.36 -15.59 19.57
N GLU A 474 -8.33 -14.78 18.52
CA GLU A 474 -7.35 -14.79 17.44
C GLU A 474 -6.81 -13.37 17.24
N THR A 475 -5.77 -13.22 16.42
CA THR A 475 -5.23 -11.90 16.11
C THR A 475 -6.31 -11.02 15.46
N GLY A 476 -6.66 -9.90 16.11
CA GLY A 476 -7.63 -8.92 15.59
C GLY A 476 -9.09 -9.37 15.58
N ALA A 477 -9.42 -10.56 16.14
CA ALA A 477 -10.78 -11.07 16.19
C ALA A 477 -11.00 -11.95 17.43
N PHE A 478 -12.21 -11.95 18.00
CA PHE A 478 -12.56 -12.84 19.10
C PHE A 478 -14.07 -13.15 19.12
N ALA A 479 -14.41 -14.24 19.79
CA ALA A 479 -15.78 -14.59 20.14
C ALA A 479 -15.86 -14.82 21.64
N GLU A 480 -16.88 -14.29 22.30
CA GLU A 480 -17.07 -14.44 23.73
C GLU A 480 -18.50 -14.87 24.04
N LEU A 481 -18.63 -15.89 24.89
CA LEU A 481 -19.90 -16.46 25.32
C LEU A 481 -20.36 -15.76 26.60
N TYR A 482 -21.57 -15.23 26.57
CA TYR A 482 -22.25 -14.63 27.71
C TYR A 482 -23.48 -15.43 28.11
N ASP A 483 -23.74 -15.47 29.40
CA ASP A 483 -25.00 -15.90 30.01
C ASP A 483 -25.75 -14.67 30.50
N LEU A 484 -26.87 -14.38 29.86
CA LEU A 484 -27.73 -13.23 30.16
C LEU A 484 -29.06 -13.67 30.82
N SER A 485 -29.09 -14.83 31.49
CA SER A 485 -30.33 -15.39 32.08
C SER A 485 -30.55 -14.98 33.54
N ASP A 486 -29.55 -14.40 34.22
CA ASP A 486 -29.67 -13.99 35.63
C ASP A 486 -30.52 -12.73 35.81
N PRO A 487 -31.73 -12.82 36.41
CA PRO A 487 -32.62 -11.67 36.57
C PRO A 487 -32.03 -10.54 37.41
N VAL A 488 -31.17 -10.86 38.40
CA VAL A 488 -30.53 -9.85 39.26
C VAL A 488 -29.55 -9.01 38.46
N ARG A 489 -28.74 -9.64 37.61
CA ARG A 489 -27.82 -8.94 36.71
C ARG A 489 -28.56 -8.15 35.65
N LEU A 490 -29.59 -8.69 35.07
CA LEU A 490 -30.42 -7.98 34.09
C LEU A 490 -31.04 -6.71 34.65
N ALA A 491 -31.40 -6.68 35.95
CA ALA A 491 -31.92 -5.52 36.63
C ALA A 491 -30.86 -4.46 37.00
N SER A 492 -29.56 -4.77 36.91
CA SER A 492 -28.46 -3.92 37.37
C SER A 492 -28.13 -2.77 36.43
N ALA A 493 -28.43 -2.88 35.14
CA ALA A 493 -28.16 -1.83 34.15
C ALA A 493 -29.13 -1.92 32.97
N THR A 494 -29.39 -0.75 32.36
CA THR A 494 -30.13 -0.61 31.09
C THR A 494 -29.22 0.01 30.03
N ALA A 495 -29.57 -0.13 28.76
CA ALA A 495 -28.83 0.53 27.67
C ALA A 495 -28.83 2.07 27.83
N GLU A 496 -29.89 2.63 28.44
CA GLU A 496 -30.03 4.08 28.62
C GLU A 496 -29.17 4.63 29.77
N ASP A 497 -29.01 3.86 30.86
CA ASP A 497 -28.32 4.31 32.07
C ASP A 497 -26.83 3.96 32.07
N PHE A 498 -26.39 3.00 31.21
CA PHE A 498 -25.00 2.57 31.17
C PHE A 498 -24.08 3.69 30.65
N PRO A 499 -22.94 3.95 31.29
CA PRO A 499 -22.02 4.99 30.84
C PRO A 499 -21.38 4.63 29.52
N VAL A 500 -21.55 5.47 28.52
CA VAL A 500 -20.91 5.33 27.20
C VAL A 500 -19.98 6.50 26.95
N VAL A 501 -18.87 6.21 26.28
CA VAL A 501 -17.95 7.26 25.83
C VAL A 501 -18.41 7.72 24.46
N THR A 502 -18.88 8.96 24.38
CA THR A 502 -19.21 9.58 23.09
C THR A 502 -17.91 9.89 22.33
N PRO A 503 -17.74 9.44 21.09
CA PRO A 503 -16.57 9.78 20.28
C PRO A 503 -16.49 11.30 20.10
N ALA A 504 -15.26 11.85 20.04
CA ALA A 504 -15.08 13.24 19.68
C ALA A 504 -15.61 13.51 18.24
N PRO A 505 -16.20 14.69 17.97
CA PRO A 505 -16.76 15.01 16.65
C PRO A 505 -15.77 14.80 15.48
N ASP A 506 -14.48 15.02 15.71
CA ASP A 506 -13.41 14.83 14.70
C ASP A 506 -12.96 13.39 14.50
N SER A 507 -13.44 12.44 15.31
CA SER A 507 -13.18 11.01 15.10
C SER A 507 -14.05 10.42 13.98
N SER A 508 -14.90 11.23 13.36
CA SER A 508 -15.93 10.90 12.37
C SER A 508 -15.41 10.55 10.96
N GLY A 509 -14.11 10.36 10.76
CA GLY A 509 -13.55 9.89 9.48
C GLY A 509 -14.16 8.58 8.95
N TYR A 510 -15.05 7.96 9.72
CA TYR A 510 -15.75 6.73 9.42
C TYR A 510 -17.21 6.83 9.85
N ASP A 511 -18.06 7.44 9.05
CA ASP A 511 -19.51 7.31 9.28
C ASP A 511 -20.04 5.98 8.69
N CYS A 512 -21.26 5.62 9.04
CA CYS A 512 -21.89 4.38 8.58
C CYS A 512 -22.24 4.41 7.08
N ALA A 513 -22.38 5.58 6.49
CA ALA A 513 -22.73 5.76 5.09
C ALA A 513 -21.56 5.44 4.15
N HIS A 514 -20.34 5.64 4.61
CA HIS A 514 -19.11 5.49 3.84
C HIS A 514 -18.26 4.29 4.29
N GLY A 515 -18.76 3.46 5.21
CA GLY A 515 -18.04 2.30 5.70
C GLY A 515 -18.15 1.11 4.75
N PRO A 516 -17.12 0.22 4.70
CA PRO A 516 -17.14 -1.00 3.90
C PRO A 516 -18.19 -2.04 4.36
N ILE A 517 -19.17 -1.62 5.15
CA ILE A 517 -20.17 -2.44 5.84
C ILE A 517 -21.58 -2.19 5.33
N ALA A 518 -21.77 -1.25 4.38
CA ALA A 518 -23.03 -1.08 3.68
C ALA A 518 -23.46 -2.41 3.05
N ARG A 519 -24.78 -2.70 3.06
CA ARG A 519 -25.31 -3.93 2.45
C ARG A 519 -24.89 -4.01 0.99
N ALA A 520 -24.44 -5.18 0.57
CA ALA A 520 -24.16 -5.40 -0.82
C ALA A 520 -25.48 -5.31 -1.62
N PRO A 521 -25.50 -4.71 -2.82
CA PRO A 521 -26.73 -4.54 -3.64
C PRO A 521 -27.44 -5.84 -4.01
N TRP A 522 -26.79 -6.99 -3.82
CA TRP A 522 -27.33 -8.33 -4.10
C TRP A 522 -27.90 -9.03 -2.84
N GLU A 523 -27.91 -8.40 -1.68
CA GLU A 523 -28.63 -8.83 -0.48
C GLU A 523 -30.06 -8.27 -0.44
#